data_90bb46cafbcb566b8a7c752375cc8368
#
_entry.id   90bb46cafbcb566b8a7c752375cc8368
#
_cell.length_a   1.000
_cell.length_b   1.000
_cell.length_c   1.000
_cell.angle_alpha   90.00
_cell.angle_beta   90.00
_cell.angle_gamma   90.00
#
_symmetry.space_group_name_H-M   'P 1'
#
loop_
_entity.id
_entity.type
_entity.pdbx_description
1 polymer ?
#
loop_
_entity_poly.entity_id
_entity_poly.type
_entity_poly.pdbx_seq_one_letter_code
_entity_poly.pdbx_strand_id
1 'polypeptide(L)'
;NVARQMKDRDPDAALRAVSASVEDWSGGTRISSALQSFNRNWSRRVLGQGAVVLLITDGLDRDEGGDLGFEIDRLHRSCARLVWLNPLLRFDGFEPRSGGVQTILPHVDAFLPVHSLESIRQLSDLLQRDMAPGWRSQTLASWHHRLHDIQAEQTAGGGIG
;
A
#
# COMPACT_ATOMS: atom_id res chain seq x y z
N ASN A 1 8.70 -12.19 14.52
CA ASN A 1 9.54 -11.99 13.30
C ASN A 1 9.53 -13.26 12.47
N VAL A 2 8.69 -13.31 11.47
CA VAL A 2 8.46 -14.49 10.61
C VAL A 2 9.64 -14.81 9.66
N ALA A 3 10.58 -13.87 9.46
CA ALA A 3 11.70 -14.06 8.56
C ALA A 3 12.62 -15.24 8.95
N ARG A 4 12.64 -15.62 10.24
CA ARG A 4 13.41 -16.76 10.71
C ARG A 4 12.77 -18.09 10.31
N GLN A 5 11.44 -18.18 10.38
CA GLN A 5 10.68 -19.35 9.96
C GLN A 5 10.71 -19.56 8.44
N MET A 6 10.73 -18.45 7.67
CA MET A 6 10.81 -18.47 6.19
C MET A 6 12.17 -18.94 5.65
N LYS A 7 13.17 -19.22 6.50
CA LYS A 7 14.45 -19.81 6.11
C LYS A 7 14.44 -21.33 6.01
N ASP A 8 13.35 -21.97 6.40
CA ASP A 8 13.22 -23.43 6.25
C ASP A 8 13.24 -23.82 4.77
N ARG A 9 13.89 -24.92 4.44
CA ARG A 9 13.99 -25.44 3.07
C ARG A 9 12.68 -26.07 2.58
N ASP A 10 11.81 -26.49 3.53
CA ASP A 10 10.47 -26.97 3.23
C ASP A 10 9.48 -25.80 3.29
N PRO A 11 8.92 -25.34 2.15
CA PRO A 11 7.98 -24.23 2.12
C PRO A 11 6.72 -24.48 2.95
N ASP A 12 6.23 -25.73 2.99
CA ASP A 12 5.02 -26.08 3.73
C ASP A 12 5.28 -26.08 5.24
N ALA A 13 6.45 -26.53 5.68
CA ALA A 13 6.86 -26.43 7.08
C ALA A 13 7.07 -24.97 7.48
N ALA A 14 7.69 -24.17 6.63
CA ALA A 14 7.85 -22.73 6.84
C ALA A 14 6.50 -22.03 6.99
N LEU A 15 5.55 -22.28 6.09
CA LEU A 15 4.21 -21.70 6.13
C LEU A 15 3.43 -22.11 7.37
N ARG A 16 3.49 -23.39 7.76
CA ARG A 16 2.86 -23.87 9.01
C ARG A 16 3.45 -23.17 10.24
N ALA A 17 4.78 -23.04 10.31
CA ALA A 17 5.45 -22.36 11.42
C ALA A 17 5.10 -20.87 11.49
N VAL A 18 5.01 -20.18 10.34
CA VAL A 18 4.56 -18.79 10.25
C VAL A 18 3.11 -18.68 10.72
N SER A 19 2.20 -19.51 10.18
CA SER A 19 0.79 -19.48 10.55
C SER A 19 0.56 -19.73 12.04
N ALA A 20 1.33 -20.61 12.66
CA ALA A 20 1.27 -20.86 14.09
C ALA A 20 1.85 -19.73 14.96
N SER A 21 2.74 -18.89 14.39
CA SER A 21 3.39 -17.78 15.11
C SER A 21 2.68 -16.44 14.99
N VAL A 22 1.69 -16.35 14.10
CA VAL A 22 0.90 -15.14 13.88
C VAL A 22 -0.45 -15.30 14.57
N GLU A 23 -0.60 -14.66 15.72
CA GLU A 23 -1.78 -14.77 16.58
C GLU A 23 -3.06 -14.21 15.96
N ASP A 24 -2.98 -13.35 14.97
CA ASP A 24 -4.13 -12.64 14.39
C ASP A 24 -4.21 -12.81 12.85
N TRP A 25 -4.01 -14.02 12.36
CA TRP A 25 -4.17 -14.33 10.93
C TRP A 25 -5.61 -14.15 10.44
N SER A 26 -6.58 -14.31 11.34
CA SER A 26 -8.01 -14.20 11.06
C SER A 26 -8.59 -12.80 11.28
N GLY A 27 -7.88 -11.90 11.96
CA GLY A 27 -8.38 -10.57 12.35
C GLY A 27 -8.48 -9.54 11.22
N GLY A 28 -8.01 -9.89 10.02
CA GLY A 28 -7.95 -9.00 8.86
C GLY A 28 -6.78 -8.01 8.94
N THR A 29 -6.54 -7.31 7.85
CA THR A 29 -5.42 -6.37 7.74
C THR A 29 -5.75 -5.08 8.48
N ARG A 30 -4.95 -4.73 9.46
CA ARG A 30 -5.02 -3.46 10.22
C ARG A 30 -3.91 -2.53 9.70
N ILE A 31 -4.16 -1.89 8.58
CA ILE A 31 -3.16 -1.06 7.90
C ILE A 31 -2.81 0.14 8.76
N SER A 32 -3.81 0.82 9.33
CA SER A 32 -3.62 2.00 10.17
C SER A 32 -2.73 1.72 11.37
N SER A 33 -3.02 0.67 12.14
CA SER A 33 -2.23 0.28 13.32
C SER A 33 -0.81 -0.14 12.95
N ALA A 34 -0.62 -0.84 11.83
CA ALA A 34 0.68 -1.25 11.34
C ALA A 34 1.53 -0.03 10.95
N LEU A 35 0.95 0.92 10.20
CA LEU A 35 1.61 2.17 9.82
C LEU A 35 1.94 3.04 11.04
N GLN A 36 1.03 3.16 12.00
CA GLN A 36 1.26 3.89 13.25
C GLN A 36 2.45 3.30 14.01
N SER A 37 2.49 1.98 14.17
CA SER A 37 3.59 1.28 14.82
C SER A 37 4.91 1.50 14.09
N PHE A 38 4.92 1.40 12.76
CA PHE A 38 6.10 1.66 11.94
C PHE A 38 6.57 3.12 12.08
N ASN A 39 5.67 4.07 11.89
CA ASN A 39 5.97 5.50 11.96
C ASN A 39 6.52 5.93 13.32
N ARG A 40 5.98 5.34 14.39
CA ARG A 40 6.38 5.68 15.77
C ARG A 40 7.73 5.07 16.16
N ASN A 41 7.95 3.81 15.81
CA ASN A 41 9.05 3.02 16.37
C ASN A 41 10.24 2.86 15.42
N TRP A 42 10.01 2.92 14.09
CA TRP A 42 10.99 2.49 13.09
C TRP A 42 11.36 3.56 12.07
N SER A 43 10.42 4.42 11.63
CA SER A 43 10.63 5.33 10.51
C SER A 43 11.94 6.12 10.60
N ARG A 44 12.21 6.74 11.75
CA ARG A 44 13.43 7.52 11.98
C ARG A 44 14.73 6.71 11.91
N ARG A 45 14.65 5.39 12.12
CA ARG A 45 15.83 4.51 12.13
C ARG A 45 16.13 3.91 10.77
N VAL A 46 15.08 3.67 9.96
CA VAL A 46 15.19 2.92 8.70
C VAL A 46 14.99 3.78 7.47
N LEU A 47 14.28 4.91 7.59
CA LEU A 47 14.08 5.85 6.49
C LEU A 47 15.16 6.93 6.55
N GLY A 48 16.33 6.62 5.98
CA GLY A 48 17.38 7.61 5.74
C GLY A 48 17.01 8.55 4.58
N GLN A 49 17.88 9.54 4.31
CA GLN A 49 17.70 10.44 3.17
C GLN A 49 17.61 9.64 1.86
N GLY A 50 16.57 9.88 1.09
CA GLY A 50 16.37 9.22 -0.20
C GLY A 50 15.72 7.83 -0.12
N ALA A 51 15.18 7.41 1.02
CA ALA A 51 14.51 6.12 1.15
C ALA A 51 13.30 6.02 0.23
N VAL A 52 13.18 4.91 -0.50
CA VAL A 52 11.98 4.51 -1.23
C VAL A 52 11.23 3.48 -0.40
N VAL A 53 9.96 3.74 -0.13
CA VAL A 53 9.08 2.83 0.61
C VAL A 53 8.17 2.11 -0.37
N LEU A 54 8.16 0.78 -0.30
CA LEU A 54 7.20 -0.06 -1.03
C LEU A 54 6.11 -0.50 -0.05
N LEU A 55 4.91 0.05 -0.24
CA LEU A 55 3.71 -0.37 0.49
C LEU A 55 3.02 -1.49 -0.29
N ILE A 56 2.95 -2.68 0.28
CA ILE A 56 2.33 -3.85 -0.37
C ILE A 56 1.08 -4.22 0.42
N THR A 57 -0.08 -3.89 -0.11
CA THR A 57 -1.38 -4.18 0.49
C THR A 57 -2.49 -4.07 -0.55
N ASP A 58 -3.61 -4.75 -0.32
CA ASP A 58 -4.84 -4.62 -1.13
C ASP A 58 -5.63 -3.33 -0.81
N GLY A 59 -5.27 -2.63 0.26
CA GLY A 59 -5.93 -1.41 0.69
C GLY A 59 -7.24 -1.64 1.45
N LEU A 60 -7.53 -2.87 1.86
CA LEU A 60 -8.69 -3.19 2.69
C LEU A 60 -8.30 -3.05 4.16
N ASP A 61 -8.52 -1.86 4.72
CA ASP A 61 -8.30 -1.60 6.14
C ASP A 61 -9.55 -1.96 6.94
N ARG A 62 -9.37 -2.75 8.00
CA ARG A 62 -10.42 -3.12 8.95
C ARG A 62 -10.26 -2.43 10.31
N ASP A 63 -9.38 -1.46 10.38
CA ASP A 63 -9.10 -0.73 11.63
C ASP A 63 -10.07 0.44 11.78
N GLU A 64 -11.18 0.20 12.51
CA GLU A 64 -12.23 1.22 12.74
C GLU A 64 -11.75 2.38 13.62
N GLY A 65 -10.62 2.24 14.31
CA GLY A 65 -10.10 3.23 15.26
C GLY A 65 -8.84 3.97 14.81
N GLY A 66 -8.27 3.60 13.67
CA GLY A 66 -7.03 4.18 13.18
C GLY A 66 -7.26 5.35 12.22
N ASP A 67 -6.39 6.37 12.28
CA ASP A 67 -6.34 7.44 11.27
C ASP A 67 -5.38 7.05 10.15
N LEU A 68 -5.88 6.26 9.20
CA LEU A 68 -5.12 5.80 8.04
C LEU A 68 -4.57 6.99 7.23
N GLY A 69 -5.38 8.03 7.05
CA GLY A 69 -5.00 9.23 6.30
C GLY A 69 -3.80 9.94 6.93
N PHE A 70 -3.83 10.13 8.23
CA PHE A 70 -2.72 10.74 8.97
C PHE A 70 -1.45 9.89 8.91
N GLU A 71 -1.56 8.58 9.10
CA GLU A 71 -0.40 7.70 9.15
C GLU A 71 0.26 7.52 7.76
N ILE A 72 -0.53 7.46 6.68
CA ILE A 72 0.00 7.36 5.33
C ILE A 72 0.66 8.68 4.88
N ASP A 73 0.06 9.83 5.19
CA ASP A 73 0.64 11.15 4.92
C ASP A 73 1.97 11.33 5.68
N ARG A 74 2.01 10.91 6.95
CA ARG A 74 3.23 10.94 7.75
C ARG A 74 4.33 10.05 7.16
N LEU A 75 3.99 8.85 6.68
CA LEU A 75 4.93 7.96 6.01
C LEU A 75 5.46 8.59 4.73
N HIS A 76 4.58 9.13 3.89
CA HIS A 76 4.94 9.81 2.65
C HIS A 76 5.94 10.95 2.88
N ARG A 77 5.70 11.79 3.89
CA ARG A 77 6.63 12.87 4.25
C ARG A 77 7.96 12.40 4.84
N SER A 78 8.04 11.16 5.29
CA SER A 78 9.24 10.58 5.93
C SER A 78 10.15 9.85 4.94
N CYS A 79 9.77 9.73 3.67
CA CYS A 79 10.53 9.05 2.63
C CYS A 79 10.65 9.92 1.37
N ALA A 80 11.58 9.58 0.50
CA ALA A 80 11.72 10.28 -0.78
C ALA A 80 10.59 9.89 -1.74
N ARG A 81 10.07 8.66 -1.58
CA ARG A 81 8.98 8.11 -2.41
C ARG A 81 8.21 7.04 -1.70
N LEU A 82 6.91 7.04 -1.94
CA LEU A 82 5.99 6.01 -1.50
C LEU A 82 5.35 5.35 -2.73
N VAL A 83 5.75 4.12 -3.01
CA VAL A 83 5.20 3.31 -4.11
C VAL A 83 4.23 2.29 -3.54
N TRP A 84 2.99 2.33 -4.00
CA TRP A 84 1.99 1.35 -3.59
C TRP A 84 1.87 0.22 -4.61
N LEU A 85 2.11 -1.00 -4.15
CA LEU A 85 1.96 -2.24 -4.91
C LEU A 85 0.67 -2.93 -4.46
N ASN A 86 -0.34 -2.92 -5.33
CA ASN A 86 -1.64 -3.51 -5.01
C ASN A 86 -1.88 -4.79 -5.85
N PRO A 87 -2.03 -5.96 -5.21
CA PRO A 87 -2.26 -7.23 -5.91
C PRO A 87 -3.64 -7.30 -6.59
N LEU A 88 -4.61 -6.48 -6.18
CA LEU A 88 -5.95 -6.45 -6.78
C LEU A 88 -5.96 -5.78 -8.17
N LEU A 89 -4.94 -5.01 -8.53
CA LEU A 89 -4.81 -4.42 -9.88
C LEU A 89 -4.62 -5.47 -11.00
N ARG A 90 -4.55 -6.75 -10.66
CA ARG A 90 -4.59 -7.85 -11.64
C ARG A 90 -5.97 -8.06 -12.27
N PHE A 91 -7.02 -7.54 -11.65
CA PHE A 91 -8.39 -7.69 -12.15
C PHE A 91 -8.76 -6.48 -13.01
N ASP A 92 -9.21 -6.73 -14.25
CA ASP A 92 -9.55 -5.69 -15.23
C ASP A 92 -10.67 -4.75 -14.76
N GLY A 93 -11.52 -5.22 -13.84
CA GLY A 93 -12.62 -4.44 -13.27
C GLY A 93 -12.28 -3.78 -11.92
N PHE A 94 -11.00 -3.62 -11.57
CA PHE A 94 -10.65 -2.98 -10.30
C PHE A 94 -11.09 -1.52 -10.27
N GLU A 95 -11.88 -1.17 -9.25
CA GLU A 95 -12.30 0.20 -8.97
C GLU A 95 -11.85 0.62 -7.56
N PRO A 96 -11.36 1.85 -7.37
CA PRO A 96 -10.88 2.35 -6.07
C PRO A 96 -12.05 2.77 -5.15
N ARG A 97 -13.00 1.85 -4.90
CA ARG A 97 -14.23 2.13 -4.11
C ARG A 97 -14.07 1.94 -2.60
N SER A 98 -13.11 1.12 -2.15
CA SER A 98 -12.92 0.88 -0.71
C SER A 98 -12.36 2.13 -0.02
N GLY A 99 -12.82 2.41 1.21
CA GLY A 99 -12.36 3.55 1.99
C GLY A 99 -10.85 3.61 2.16
N GLY A 100 -10.21 2.47 2.40
CA GLY A 100 -8.75 2.41 2.52
C GLY A 100 -8.04 2.79 1.23
N VAL A 101 -8.54 2.32 0.06
CA VAL A 101 -7.97 2.71 -1.24
C VAL A 101 -8.13 4.21 -1.47
N GLN A 102 -9.31 4.76 -1.22
CA GLN A 102 -9.57 6.19 -1.37
C GLN A 102 -8.69 7.05 -0.45
N THR A 103 -8.36 6.54 0.73
CA THR A 103 -7.51 7.22 1.70
C THR A 103 -6.03 7.15 1.32
N ILE A 104 -5.53 6.00 0.85
CA ILE A 104 -4.10 5.81 0.56
C ILE A 104 -3.70 6.46 -0.77
N LEU A 105 -4.53 6.34 -1.81
CA LEU A 105 -4.20 6.70 -3.18
C LEU A 105 -3.72 8.15 -3.37
N PRO A 106 -4.27 9.17 -2.68
CA PRO A 106 -3.81 10.55 -2.79
C PRO A 106 -2.38 10.80 -2.31
N HIS A 107 -1.86 9.92 -1.46
CA HIS A 107 -0.57 10.09 -0.78
C HIS A 107 0.59 9.31 -1.42
N VAL A 108 0.35 8.54 -2.48
CA VAL A 108 1.41 7.74 -3.11
C VAL A 108 1.97 8.42 -4.36
N ASP A 109 3.24 8.13 -4.67
CA ASP A 109 3.91 8.63 -5.88
C ASP A 109 3.72 7.70 -7.08
N ALA A 110 3.48 6.41 -6.83
CA ALA A 110 3.16 5.42 -7.85
C ALA A 110 2.20 4.36 -7.31
N PHE A 111 1.31 3.87 -8.19
CA PHE A 111 0.34 2.82 -7.89
C PHE A 111 0.44 1.74 -8.96
N LEU A 112 0.97 0.57 -8.60
CA LEU A 112 1.38 -0.46 -9.53
C LEU A 112 0.83 -1.83 -9.14
N PRO A 113 0.56 -2.71 -10.13
CA PRO A 113 0.26 -4.11 -9.87
C PRO A 113 1.50 -4.86 -9.39
N VAL A 114 1.29 -5.96 -8.66
CA VAL A 114 2.37 -6.85 -8.16
C VAL A 114 2.01 -8.33 -8.36
N HIS A 115 1.61 -8.71 -9.56
CA HIS A 115 1.12 -10.06 -9.83
C HIS A 115 1.82 -10.78 -11.00
N SER A 116 2.73 -10.13 -11.70
CA SER A 116 3.41 -10.68 -12.86
C SER A 116 4.87 -10.27 -12.93
N LEU A 117 5.67 -11.00 -13.73
CA LEU A 117 7.06 -10.62 -14.00
C LEU A 117 7.16 -9.26 -14.68
N GLU A 118 6.17 -8.90 -15.49
CA GLU A 118 6.10 -7.60 -16.14
C GLU A 118 5.92 -6.47 -15.11
N SER A 119 5.05 -6.66 -14.12
CA SER A 119 4.88 -5.67 -13.04
C SER A 119 6.14 -5.50 -12.18
N ILE A 120 6.91 -6.57 -11.99
CA ILE A 120 8.22 -6.50 -11.31
C ILE A 120 9.25 -5.74 -12.16
N ARG A 121 9.25 -5.92 -13.48
CA ARG A 121 10.10 -5.14 -14.39
C ARG A 121 9.75 -3.67 -14.35
N GLN A 122 8.45 -3.32 -14.42
CA GLN A 122 7.98 -1.94 -14.30
C GLN A 122 8.42 -1.30 -12.99
N LEU A 123 8.35 -2.03 -11.89
CA LEU A 123 8.88 -1.58 -10.60
C LEU A 123 10.40 -1.36 -10.65
N SER A 124 11.16 -2.29 -11.25
CA SER A 124 12.61 -2.16 -11.41
C SER A 124 12.99 -0.95 -12.24
N ASP A 125 12.33 -0.75 -13.37
CA ASP A 125 12.54 0.42 -14.23
C ASP A 125 12.20 1.73 -13.50
N LEU A 126 11.15 1.72 -12.71
CA LEU A 126 10.74 2.85 -11.89
C LEU A 126 11.81 3.19 -10.83
N LEU A 127 12.39 2.18 -10.19
CA LEU A 127 13.42 2.37 -9.17
C LEU A 127 14.78 2.79 -9.74
N GLN A 128 15.09 2.40 -10.98
CA GLN A 128 16.35 2.72 -11.65
C GLN A 128 16.35 4.11 -12.33
N ARG A 129 15.19 4.64 -12.67
CA ARG A 129 15.10 5.97 -13.27
C ARG A 129 15.51 7.00 -12.24
N ASP A 130 16.44 7.86 -12.65
CA ASP A 130 16.84 9.05 -11.91
C ASP A 130 15.63 9.99 -11.88
N MET A 131 14.92 9.97 -10.79
CA MET A 131 13.55 10.44 -10.70
C MET A 131 13.58 11.91 -10.32
N ALA A 132 13.45 12.78 -11.31
CA ALA A 132 13.37 14.22 -11.14
C ALA A 132 12.28 14.60 -10.11
N PRO A 133 12.48 15.67 -9.32
CA PRO A 133 11.43 16.20 -8.45
C PRO A 133 10.16 16.48 -9.27
N GLY A 134 9.01 16.01 -8.77
CA GLY A 134 7.72 16.17 -9.44
C GLY A 134 7.32 15.06 -10.40
N TRP A 135 8.12 13.99 -10.54
CA TRP A 135 7.70 12.84 -11.31
C TRP A 135 6.49 12.15 -10.65
N ARG A 136 5.40 12.12 -11.36
CA ARG A 136 4.25 11.26 -11.06
C ARG A 136 3.98 10.42 -12.29
N SER A 137 3.75 9.12 -12.09
CA SER A 137 3.46 8.24 -13.21
C SER A 137 2.15 8.68 -13.89
N GLN A 138 2.11 8.66 -15.23
CA GLN A 138 0.88 8.93 -15.97
C GLN A 138 -0.26 7.99 -15.54
N THR A 139 0.10 6.76 -15.16
CA THR A 139 -0.83 5.77 -14.60
C THR A 139 -1.45 6.27 -13.30
N LEU A 140 -0.69 6.95 -12.42
CA LEU A 140 -1.23 7.50 -11.17
C LEU A 140 -2.22 8.64 -11.45
N ALA A 141 -1.96 9.48 -12.43
CA ALA A 141 -2.87 10.56 -12.82
C ALA A 141 -4.24 10.01 -13.27
N SER A 142 -4.27 8.91 -14.03
CA SER A 142 -5.52 8.25 -14.43
C SER A 142 -6.28 7.66 -13.24
N TRP A 143 -5.58 7.15 -12.22
CA TRP A 143 -6.21 6.66 -11.00
C TRP A 143 -6.78 7.77 -10.13
N HIS A 144 -6.11 8.92 -10.05
CA HIS A 144 -6.65 10.09 -9.35
C HIS A 144 -7.93 10.61 -10.02
N HIS A 145 -8.00 10.60 -11.34
CA HIS A 145 -9.21 10.99 -12.07
C HIS A 145 -10.37 10.03 -11.75
N ARG A 146 -10.16 8.72 -11.84
CA ARG A 146 -11.17 7.73 -11.46
C ARG A 146 -11.63 7.85 -10.00
N LEU A 147 -10.70 8.13 -9.08
CA LEU A 147 -11.04 8.34 -7.68
C LEU A 147 -11.97 9.53 -7.50
N HIS A 148 -11.66 10.64 -8.17
CA HIS A 148 -12.49 11.85 -8.14
C HIS A 148 -13.90 11.59 -8.68
N ASP A 149 -14.03 10.85 -9.79
CA ASP A 149 -15.32 10.50 -10.38
C ASP A 149 -16.17 9.66 -9.40
N ILE A 150 -15.57 8.64 -8.76
CA ILE A 150 -16.25 7.80 -7.78
C ILE A 150 -16.70 8.61 -6.55
N GLN A 151 -15.88 9.52 -6.06
CA GLN A 151 -16.24 10.38 -4.93
C GLN A 151 -17.40 11.33 -5.28
N ALA A 152 -17.42 11.84 -6.50
CA ALA A 152 -18.52 12.66 -7.00
C ALA A 152 -19.84 11.87 -7.09
N GLU A 153 -19.79 10.62 -7.59
CA GLU A 153 -20.95 9.72 -7.62
C GLU A 153 -21.51 9.42 -6.23
N GLN A 154 -20.62 9.16 -5.25
CA GLN A 154 -21.02 8.87 -3.87
C GLN A 154 -21.68 10.05 -3.19
N THR A 155 -21.19 11.27 -3.44
CA THR A 155 -21.80 12.50 -2.92
C THR A 155 -23.15 12.82 -3.58
N ALA A 156 -23.30 12.57 -4.88
CA ALA A 156 -24.55 12.78 -5.60
C ALA A 156 -25.63 11.76 -5.24
N GLY A 157 -25.25 10.51 -4.94
CA GLY A 157 -26.16 9.43 -4.56
C GLY A 157 -26.63 9.47 -3.09
N GLY A 158 -25.93 10.18 -2.21
CA GLY A 158 -26.26 10.31 -0.78
C GLY A 158 -27.35 11.34 -0.44
N GLY A 159 -27.93 12.00 -1.43
CA GLY A 159 -28.89 13.10 -1.25
C GLY A 159 -30.38 12.72 -1.32
N ILE A 160 -30.74 11.44 -1.31
CA ILE A 160 -32.14 10.97 -1.34
C ILE A 160 -32.37 10.04 -0.13
N GLY A 161 -32.69 10.61 0.99
CA GLY A 161 -33.09 9.90 2.21
C GLY A 161 -33.80 10.83 3.17
#